data_da0aaec4f98a6fdb61826fc4d836c40a
#
_entry.id   da0aaec4f98a6fdb61826fc4d836c40a
#
_cell.length_a   1.000
_cell.length_b   1.000
_cell.length_c   1.000
_cell.angle_alpha   90.00
_cell.angle_beta   90.00
_cell.angle_gamma   90.00
#
_symmetry.space_group_name_H-M   'P 1'
#
loop_
_entity.id
_entity.type
_entity.pdbx_description
1 polymer ?
#
loop_
_entity_poly.entity_id
_entity_poly.type
_entity_poly.pdbx_seq_one_letter_code
_entity_poly.pdbx_strand_id
1 'polypeptide(L)'
;MKKIVFLMFALAMVANEAFAFNTFAHQTISKLTEMNLNEKTKQEVKAILKTSITKECVWLNTLRKNPEMAHTKSWHFFQLDANGKSTTMDENDGIVQLEKAIAVLRNRKNHSEAEQLTALRTVIHLVQDLHCLSHIRIEGIEATKGFTFRIWNELDGKGRKEWNQKWYTLWESTFSNRYTIFTPQYYAEDIDIYARDKKAEYSKGEPRFWVENGGEDVVRALKLLNTGAVVPTQVVLTHEFNHTKCMAKAAYRLAALLNDIFK
;
A
#
# COMPACT_ATOMS: atom_id res chain seq x y z
N MET A 1 58.87 -3.43 4.82
CA MET A 1 57.86 -2.66 4.05
C MET A 1 56.55 -3.45 4.08
N LYS A 2 55.62 -3.01 4.91
CA LYS A 2 54.30 -3.65 5.09
C LYS A 2 53.34 -3.08 4.03
N LYS A 3 52.87 -3.92 3.10
CA LYS A 3 51.84 -3.54 2.14
C LYS A 3 50.49 -3.51 2.86
N ILE A 4 49.92 -2.29 3.01
CA ILE A 4 48.57 -2.09 3.48
C ILE A 4 47.66 -2.36 2.29
N VAL A 5 46.89 -3.43 2.33
CA VAL A 5 45.84 -3.73 1.38
C VAL A 5 44.62 -2.92 1.81
N PHE A 6 44.29 -1.84 1.06
CA PHE A 6 43.00 -1.11 1.19
C PHE A 6 41.91 -1.99 0.61
N LEU A 7 41.14 -2.64 1.46
CA LEU A 7 39.89 -3.29 1.09
C LEU A 7 38.83 -2.18 0.91
N MET A 8 38.62 -1.72 -0.32
CA MET A 8 37.48 -0.90 -0.65
C MET A 8 36.21 -1.75 -0.51
N PHE A 9 35.48 -1.59 0.58
CA PHE A 9 34.08 -1.97 0.67
C PHE A 9 33.30 -1.10 -0.32
N ALA A 10 33.06 -1.64 -1.52
CA ALA A 10 32.02 -1.11 -2.38
C ALA A 10 30.69 -1.33 -1.67
N LEU A 11 30.19 -0.31 -1.01
CA LEU A 11 28.82 -0.26 -0.54
C LEU A 11 27.94 -0.28 -1.80
N ALA A 12 27.50 -1.48 -2.20
CA ALA A 12 26.46 -1.61 -3.19
C ALA A 12 25.24 -0.85 -2.63
N MET A 13 25.02 0.35 -3.12
CA MET A 13 23.71 1.00 -3.00
C MET A 13 22.75 0.07 -3.77
N VAL A 14 22.13 -0.84 -3.04
CA VAL A 14 20.94 -1.53 -3.53
C VAL A 14 19.96 -0.42 -3.81
N ALA A 15 19.75 -0.12 -5.08
CA ALA A 15 18.65 0.72 -5.52
C ALA A 15 17.40 0.07 -4.92
N ASN A 16 16.87 0.66 -3.86
CA ASN A 16 15.56 0.28 -3.32
C ASN A 16 14.57 0.54 -4.45
N GLU A 17 14.26 -0.50 -5.21
CA GLU A 17 13.11 -0.46 -6.11
C GLU A 17 11.92 -0.13 -5.23
N ALA A 18 11.30 0.98 -5.52
CA ALA A 18 10.16 1.48 -4.78
C ALA A 18 9.01 0.47 -4.91
N PHE A 19 8.62 -0.12 -3.80
CA PHE A 19 7.50 -1.04 -3.66
C PHE A 19 6.29 -0.27 -3.12
N ALA A 20 5.12 -0.55 -3.61
CA ALA A 20 3.86 -0.14 -3.00
C ALA A 20 3.84 -0.49 -1.53
N PHE A 21 3.39 0.36 -0.67
CA PHE A 21 3.67 0.20 0.76
C PHE A 21 4.88 -0.74 0.99
N ASN A 22 5.86 -0.37 1.76
CA ASN A 22 6.97 -1.31 1.98
C ASN A 22 6.49 -2.62 2.64
N THR A 23 7.32 -3.63 2.66
CA THR A 23 6.99 -4.94 3.23
C THR A 23 6.43 -4.85 4.65
N PHE A 24 6.95 -3.94 5.47
CA PHE A 24 6.47 -3.73 6.85
C PHE A 24 5.02 -3.24 6.88
N ALA A 25 4.67 -2.25 6.05
CA ALA A 25 3.29 -1.74 5.97
C ALA A 25 2.32 -2.81 5.47
N HIS A 26 2.68 -3.54 4.39
CA HIS A 26 1.87 -4.67 3.90
C HIS A 26 1.63 -5.72 4.98
N GLN A 27 2.67 -6.10 5.71
CA GLN A 27 2.56 -7.08 6.80
C GLN A 27 1.69 -6.55 7.95
N THR A 28 1.82 -5.28 8.31
CA THR A 28 0.99 -4.63 9.34
C THR A 28 -0.49 -4.62 8.96
N ILE A 29 -0.81 -4.18 7.73
CA ILE A 29 -2.18 -4.20 7.20
C ILE A 29 -2.73 -5.63 7.21
N SER A 30 -1.91 -6.60 6.77
CA SER A 30 -2.30 -8.02 6.75
C SER A 30 -2.59 -8.58 8.14
N LYS A 31 -1.79 -8.22 9.15
CA LYS A 31 -2.03 -8.60 10.54
C LYS A 31 -3.35 -8.04 11.06
N LEU A 32 -3.59 -6.75 10.82
CA LEU A 32 -4.86 -6.13 11.21
C LEU A 32 -6.05 -6.75 10.45
N THR A 33 -5.87 -7.14 9.19
CA THR A 33 -6.86 -7.89 8.42
C THR A 33 -7.16 -9.23 9.09
N GLU A 34 -6.13 -10.05 9.39
CA GLU A 34 -6.27 -11.36 10.04
C GLU A 34 -7.00 -11.28 11.38
N MET A 35 -6.76 -10.23 12.17
CA MET A 35 -7.46 -9.97 13.43
C MET A 35 -8.98 -9.73 13.23
N ASN A 36 -9.39 -9.28 12.05
CA ASN A 36 -10.76 -8.88 11.72
C ASN A 36 -11.53 -9.87 10.83
N LEU A 37 -10.91 -11.01 10.47
CA LEU A 37 -11.61 -12.10 9.78
C LEU A 37 -12.47 -12.91 10.75
N ASN A 38 -13.64 -13.34 10.30
CA ASN A 38 -14.41 -14.37 11.01
C ASN A 38 -13.75 -15.76 10.84
N GLU A 39 -14.12 -16.71 11.69
CA GLU A 39 -13.48 -18.04 11.73
C GLU A 39 -13.64 -18.83 10.43
N LYS A 40 -14.81 -18.74 9.78
CA LYS A 40 -15.04 -19.39 8.49
C LYS A 40 -14.08 -18.83 7.42
N THR A 41 -14.00 -17.50 7.32
CA THR A 41 -13.09 -16.82 6.37
C THR A 41 -11.64 -17.17 6.65
N LYS A 42 -11.21 -17.23 7.91
CA LYS A 42 -9.84 -17.66 8.25
C LYS A 42 -9.53 -19.06 7.73
N GLN A 43 -10.48 -20.00 7.88
CA GLN A 43 -10.32 -21.38 7.41
C GLN A 43 -10.23 -21.42 5.87
N GLU A 44 -11.14 -20.75 5.16
CA GLU A 44 -11.16 -20.70 3.69
C GLU A 44 -9.89 -20.05 3.11
N VAL A 45 -9.49 -18.90 3.64
CA VAL A 45 -8.26 -18.20 3.24
C VAL A 45 -7.04 -19.09 3.47
N LYS A 46 -6.95 -19.75 4.64
CA LYS A 46 -5.87 -20.69 4.96
C LYS A 46 -5.88 -21.91 4.03
N ALA A 47 -7.05 -22.40 3.65
CA ALA A 47 -7.18 -23.53 2.74
C ALA A 47 -6.65 -23.20 1.34
N ILE A 48 -6.88 -21.98 0.84
CA ILE A 48 -6.40 -21.54 -0.46
C ILE A 48 -4.91 -21.19 -0.40
N LEU A 49 -4.48 -20.34 0.54
CA LEU A 49 -3.08 -19.86 0.64
C LEU A 49 -2.11 -20.94 1.11
N LYS A 50 -2.57 -21.94 1.86
CA LYS A 50 -1.75 -22.92 2.61
C LYS A 50 -0.80 -22.27 3.64
N THR A 51 -0.93 -20.96 3.83
CA THR A 51 -0.13 -20.13 4.75
C THR A 51 -0.97 -18.93 5.26
N SER A 52 -0.35 -17.86 5.78
CA SER A 52 -1.03 -16.67 6.27
C SER A 52 -1.10 -15.56 5.22
N ILE A 53 -2.07 -14.66 5.34
CA ILE A 53 -2.15 -13.43 4.53
C ILE A 53 -0.84 -12.64 4.64
N THR A 54 -0.29 -12.54 5.85
CA THR A 54 0.94 -11.80 6.14
C THR A 54 2.15 -12.32 5.35
N LYS A 55 2.23 -13.62 5.05
CA LYS A 55 3.32 -14.18 4.24
C LYS A 55 3.14 -13.91 2.75
N GLU A 56 1.91 -13.80 2.29
CA GLU A 56 1.57 -13.67 0.86
C GLU A 56 1.35 -12.22 0.41
N CYS A 57 1.25 -11.27 1.35
CA CYS A 57 0.84 -9.90 1.07
C CYS A 57 1.76 -9.13 0.10
N VAL A 58 3.01 -9.55 -0.07
CA VAL A 58 3.95 -8.94 -1.01
C VAL A 58 4.22 -9.79 -2.26
N TRP A 59 3.42 -10.86 -2.46
CA TRP A 59 3.64 -11.78 -3.58
C TRP A 59 3.63 -11.07 -4.95
N LEU A 60 2.67 -10.16 -5.19
CA LEU A 60 2.58 -9.42 -6.47
C LEU A 60 3.85 -8.59 -6.75
N ASN A 61 4.49 -8.06 -5.70
CA ASN A 61 5.77 -7.37 -5.81
C ASN A 61 6.90 -8.29 -6.32
N THR A 62 6.82 -9.59 -6.08
CA THR A 62 7.82 -10.54 -6.56
C THR A 62 7.67 -10.85 -8.05
N LEU A 63 6.45 -10.80 -8.58
CA LEU A 63 6.17 -11.11 -9.99
C LEU A 63 6.83 -10.13 -10.96
N ARG A 64 6.86 -8.85 -10.63
CA ARG A 64 7.44 -7.83 -11.50
C ARG A 64 8.95 -7.98 -11.73
N LYS A 65 9.62 -8.84 -10.95
CA LYS A 65 11.02 -9.22 -11.15
C LYS A 65 11.19 -10.25 -12.26
N ASN A 66 10.12 -10.97 -12.61
CA ASN A 66 10.10 -11.88 -13.75
C ASN A 66 9.80 -11.06 -15.03
N PRO A 67 10.67 -11.08 -16.06
CA PRO A 67 10.43 -10.36 -17.31
C PRO A 67 9.10 -10.70 -17.99
N GLU A 68 8.66 -11.97 -17.93
CA GLU A 68 7.38 -12.43 -18.49
C GLU A 68 6.18 -11.82 -17.78
N MET A 69 6.34 -11.45 -16.51
CA MET A 69 5.30 -10.86 -15.66
C MET A 69 5.48 -9.34 -15.50
N ALA A 70 6.36 -8.71 -16.27
CA ALA A 70 6.66 -7.27 -16.16
C ALA A 70 5.43 -6.37 -16.34
N HIS A 71 4.41 -6.84 -17.09
CA HIS A 71 3.13 -6.14 -17.26
C HIS A 71 2.39 -5.93 -15.92
N THR A 72 2.62 -6.78 -14.91
CA THR A 72 1.99 -6.62 -13.58
C THR A 72 2.46 -5.38 -12.82
N LYS A 73 3.50 -4.68 -13.30
CA LYS A 73 3.96 -3.41 -12.69
C LYS A 73 2.88 -2.33 -12.71
N SER A 74 2.07 -2.30 -13.76
CA SER A 74 0.98 -1.32 -13.91
C SER A 74 -0.21 -1.62 -13.00
N TRP A 75 -0.42 -2.87 -12.58
CA TRP A 75 -1.52 -3.28 -11.71
C TRP A 75 -1.51 -2.61 -10.33
N HIS A 76 -0.34 -2.15 -9.88
CA HIS A 76 -0.19 -1.44 -8.61
C HIS A 76 -0.76 -0.02 -8.63
N PHE A 77 -1.18 0.50 -9.79
CA PHE A 77 -1.68 1.87 -9.94
C PHE A 77 -3.15 1.90 -10.32
N PHE A 78 -3.85 2.91 -9.81
CA PHE A 78 -5.29 3.10 -9.96
C PHE A 78 -5.53 4.45 -10.63
N GLN A 79 -6.19 4.45 -11.79
CA GLN A 79 -6.43 5.64 -12.58
C GLN A 79 -7.80 6.24 -12.25
N LEU A 80 -7.82 7.55 -12.07
CA LEU A 80 -9.03 8.35 -11.98
C LEU A 80 -9.05 9.36 -13.13
N ASP A 81 -10.23 9.66 -13.65
CA ASP A 81 -10.42 10.73 -14.61
C ASP A 81 -10.20 12.13 -13.97
N ALA A 82 -10.30 13.19 -14.78
CA ALA A 82 -10.14 14.57 -14.32
C ALA A 82 -11.18 14.99 -13.26
N ASN A 83 -12.29 14.27 -13.14
CA ASN A 83 -13.34 14.48 -12.13
C ASN A 83 -13.13 13.62 -10.87
N GLY A 84 -12.05 12.85 -10.81
CA GLY A 84 -11.74 11.95 -9.70
C GLY A 84 -12.60 10.68 -9.70
N LYS A 85 -13.09 10.23 -10.86
CA LYS A 85 -13.91 9.04 -11.01
C LYS A 85 -13.10 7.86 -11.55
N SER A 86 -13.39 6.68 -11.01
CA SER A 86 -12.80 5.42 -11.45
C SER A 86 -13.59 4.84 -12.63
N THR A 87 -13.31 5.36 -13.83
CA THR A 87 -14.04 5.02 -15.06
C THR A 87 -13.21 4.22 -16.07
N THR A 88 -11.92 4.01 -15.79
CA THR A 88 -11.03 3.31 -16.72
C THR A 88 -11.46 1.87 -16.96
N MET A 89 -11.26 1.44 -18.20
CA MET A 89 -11.41 0.05 -18.65
C MET A 89 -10.07 -0.52 -19.14
N ASP A 90 -8.95 0.18 -18.89
CA ASP A 90 -7.62 -0.33 -19.23
C ASP A 90 -7.32 -1.61 -18.45
N GLU A 91 -7.06 -2.68 -19.16
CA GLU A 91 -6.69 -3.99 -18.61
C GLU A 91 -5.48 -3.92 -17.65
N ASN A 92 -4.63 -2.92 -17.81
CA ASN A 92 -3.45 -2.71 -16.98
C ASN A 92 -3.73 -1.85 -15.73
N ASP A 93 -4.95 -1.40 -15.53
CA ASP A 93 -5.34 -0.66 -14.32
C ASP A 93 -5.56 -1.62 -13.15
N GLY A 94 -5.05 -1.25 -11.97
CA GLY A 94 -5.17 -2.04 -10.75
C GLY A 94 -6.62 -2.32 -10.36
N ILE A 95 -7.56 -1.39 -10.63
CA ILE A 95 -8.97 -1.61 -10.30
C ILE A 95 -9.59 -2.71 -11.17
N VAL A 96 -9.24 -2.78 -12.45
CA VAL A 96 -9.74 -3.81 -13.35
C VAL A 96 -9.23 -5.19 -12.92
N GLN A 97 -7.94 -5.29 -12.57
CA GLN A 97 -7.35 -6.53 -12.09
C GLN A 97 -7.91 -6.97 -10.73
N LEU A 98 -8.17 -6.02 -9.83
CA LEU A 98 -8.81 -6.31 -8.55
C LEU A 98 -10.22 -6.85 -8.73
N GLU A 99 -11.04 -6.23 -9.59
CA GLU A 99 -12.40 -6.68 -9.87
C GLU A 99 -12.44 -8.08 -10.51
N LYS A 100 -11.52 -8.37 -11.44
CA LYS A 100 -11.36 -9.72 -12.03
C LYS A 100 -11.02 -10.74 -10.95
N ALA A 101 -10.08 -10.44 -10.06
CA ALA A 101 -9.69 -11.34 -8.98
C ALA A 101 -10.84 -11.59 -7.99
N ILE A 102 -11.61 -10.55 -7.64
CA ILE A 102 -12.81 -10.68 -6.81
C ILE A 102 -13.84 -11.58 -7.48
N ALA A 103 -14.08 -11.43 -8.79
CA ALA A 103 -15.02 -12.26 -9.54
C ALA A 103 -14.62 -13.75 -9.53
N VAL A 104 -13.34 -14.06 -9.71
CA VAL A 104 -12.80 -15.43 -9.59
C VAL A 104 -13.10 -15.99 -8.19
N LEU A 105 -12.83 -15.26 -7.13
CA LEU A 105 -13.05 -15.74 -5.76
C LEU A 105 -14.54 -15.93 -5.44
N ARG A 106 -15.41 -15.04 -5.91
CA ARG A 106 -16.87 -15.18 -5.73
C ARG A 106 -17.43 -16.38 -6.49
N ASN A 107 -16.81 -16.75 -7.62
CA ASN A 107 -17.17 -17.90 -8.46
C ASN A 107 -16.17 -19.07 -8.32
N ARG A 108 -15.48 -19.18 -7.19
CA ARG A 108 -14.31 -20.06 -6.97
C ARG A 108 -14.56 -21.54 -7.30
N LYS A 109 -15.79 -22.02 -7.17
CA LYS A 109 -16.16 -23.41 -7.49
C LYS A 109 -15.93 -23.77 -8.96
N ASN A 110 -15.90 -22.77 -9.86
CA ASN A 110 -15.69 -22.92 -11.28
C ASN A 110 -14.25 -22.61 -11.73
N HIS A 111 -13.36 -22.40 -10.77
CA HIS A 111 -11.95 -22.07 -11.02
C HIS A 111 -11.02 -23.07 -10.33
N SER A 112 -9.88 -23.33 -10.97
CA SER A 112 -8.84 -24.20 -10.45
C SER A 112 -8.24 -23.63 -9.15
N GLU A 113 -7.61 -24.49 -8.33
CA GLU A 113 -6.90 -24.06 -7.13
C GLU A 113 -5.80 -23.01 -7.43
N ALA A 114 -5.13 -23.13 -8.58
CA ALA A 114 -4.10 -22.19 -9.00
C ALA A 114 -4.68 -20.79 -9.31
N GLU A 115 -5.85 -20.73 -9.99
CA GLU A 115 -6.56 -19.48 -10.27
C GLU A 115 -7.07 -18.85 -8.96
N GLN A 116 -7.65 -19.64 -8.06
CA GLN A 116 -8.10 -19.18 -6.76
C GLN A 116 -6.95 -18.60 -5.92
N LEU A 117 -5.80 -19.28 -5.90
CA LEU A 117 -4.60 -18.84 -5.20
C LEU A 117 -4.09 -17.50 -5.77
N THR A 118 -3.98 -17.40 -7.09
CA THR A 118 -3.56 -16.18 -7.78
C THR A 118 -4.54 -15.03 -7.50
N ALA A 119 -5.84 -15.28 -7.60
CA ALA A 119 -6.87 -14.29 -7.33
C ALA A 119 -6.83 -13.80 -5.87
N LEU A 120 -6.69 -14.70 -4.90
CA LEU A 120 -6.64 -14.31 -3.49
C LEU A 120 -5.39 -13.47 -3.18
N ARG A 121 -4.23 -13.86 -3.70
CA ARG A 121 -2.98 -13.07 -3.58
C ARG A 121 -3.14 -11.68 -4.21
N THR A 122 -3.78 -11.61 -5.38
CA THR A 122 -4.05 -10.34 -6.07
C THR A 122 -4.99 -9.45 -5.26
N VAL A 123 -6.10 -9.98 -4.72
CA VAL A 123 -7.02 -9.22 -3.86
C VAL A 123 -6.31 -8.71 -2.61
N ILE A 124 -5.54 -9.56 -1.93
CA ILE A 124 -4.79 -9.18 -0.72
C ILE A 124 -3.87 -8.00 -1.03
N HIS A 125 -3.10 -8.07 -2.10
CA HIS A 125 -2.12 -7.05 -2.43
C HIS A 125 -2.77 -5.74 -2.92
N LEU A 126 -3.65 -5.83 -3.92
CA LEU A 126 -4.23 -4.66 -4.56
C LEU A 126 -5.18 -3.87 -3.66
N VAL A 127 -5.91 -4.52 -2.74
CA VAL A 127 -6.70 -3.78 -1.74
C VAL A 127 -5.78 -2.97 -0.82
N GLN A 128 -4.59 -3.45 -0.51
CA GLN A 128 -3.63 -2.68 0.28
C GLN A 128 -3.06 -1.51 -0.53
N ASP A 129 -2.65 -1.76 -1.78
CA ASP A 129 -2.06 -0.74 -2.66
C ASP A 129 -3.02 0.41 -2.95
N LEU A 130 -4.30 0.13 -3.17
CA LEU A 130 -5.28 1.19 -3.46
C LEU A 130 -5.49 2.18 -2.30
N HIS A 131 -4.99 1.85 -1.11
CA HIS A 131 -4.99 2.76 0.04
C HIS A 131 -3.65 3.50 0.22
N CYS A 132 -2.65 3.20 -0.59
CA CYS A 132 -1.42 3.98 -0.68
C CYS A 132 -1.62 5.15 -1.63
N LEU A 133 -1.71 6.37 -1.12
CA LEU A 133 -2.09 7.53 -1.93
C LEU A 133 -1.14 7.80 -3.10
N SER A 134 0.11 7.33 -3.04
CA SER A 134 1.06 7.45 -4.15
C SER A 134 0.75 6.54 -5.34
N HIS A 135 -0.16 5.57 -5.18
CA HIS A 135 -0.60 4.66 -6.23
C HIS A 135 -1.82 5.17 -7.01
N ILE A 136 -2.50 6.20 -6.51
CA ILE A 136 -3.65 6.79 -7.16
C ILE A 136 -3.19 7.90 -8.11
N ARG A 137 -3.52 7.76 -9.37
CA ARG A 137 -3.19 8.70 -10.44
C ARG A 137 -4.46 9.38 -10.92
N ILE A 138 -4.44 10.70 -10.99
CA ILE A 138 -5.57 11.51 -11.41
C ILE A 138 -5.21 12.19 -12.71
N GLU A 139 -6.04 12.05 -13.73
CA GLU A 139 -5.87 12.69 -15.02
C GLU A 139 -5.74 14.22 -14.85
N GLY A 140 -4.78 14.83 -15.55
CA GLY A 140 -4.50 16.26 -15.46
C GLY A 140 -3.74 16.68 -14.19
N ILE A 141 -3.48 15.78 -13.21
CA ILE A 141 -2.68 16.10 -12.02
C ILE A 141 -1.33 15.38 -12.11
N GLU A 142 -0.36 16.02 -12.80
CA GLU A 142 1.00 15.44 -12.98
C GLU A 142 1.73 15.16 -11.67
N ALA A 143 1.44 15.91 -10.60
CA ALA A 143 2.00 15.69 -9.28
C ALA A 143 1.76 14.26 -8.76
N THR A 144 0.69 13.59 -9.18
CA THR A 144 0.40 12.20 -8.81
C THR A 144 1.34 11.19 -9.47
N LYS A 145 2.08 11.59 -10.51
CA LYS A 145 3.07 10.75 -11.21
C LYS A 145 4.47 10.89 -10.63
N GLY A 146 4.83 12.02 -10.06
CA GLY A 146 6.20 12.23 -9.57
C GLY A 146 6.43 13.62 -8.98
N PHE A 147 5.85 13.90 -7.84
CA PHE A 147 6.01 15.17 -7.13
C PHE A 147 7.16 15.12 -6.15
N THR A 148 7.97 16.18 -6.10
CA THR A 148 9.07 16.34 -5.15
C THR A 148 8.85 17.63 -4.36
N PHE A 149 8.99 17.56 -3.06
CA PHE A 149 8.86 18.70 -2.14
C PHE A 149 10.01 18.71 -1.13
N ARG A 150 10.22 19.85 -0.46
CA ARG A 150 11.27 20.04 0.54
C ARG A 150 10.70 19.95 1.94
N ILE A 151 11.37 19.20 2.80
CA ILE A 151 11.07 19.10 4.24
C ILE A 151 12.32 19.34 5.06
N TRP A 152 12.13 19.70 6.32
CA TRP A 152 13.20 19.66 7.31
C TRP A 152 13.42 18.22 7.77
N ASN A 153 14.68 17.77 7.76
CA ASN A 153 15.09 16.52 8.38
C ASN A 153 15.63 16.81 9.78
N GLU A 154 14.83 16.55 10.80
CA GLU A 154 15.21 16.75 12.19
C GLU A 154 15.83 15.49 12.83
N LEU A 155 15.86 14.36 12.11
CA LEU A 155 16.21 13.05 12.65
C LEU A 155 17.70 12.72 12.58
N ASP A 156 18.52 13.50 11.88
CA ASP A 156 19.94 13.17 11.70
C ASP A 156 20.88 13.65 12.82
N GLY A 157 20.35 14.27 13.86
CA GLY A 157 21.11 14.80 15.00
C GLY A 157 22.10 15.92 14.67
N LYS A 158 22.18 16.37 13.40
CA LYS A 158 23.11 17.39 12.90
C LYS A 158 22.47 18.77 12.70
N GLY A 159 21.27 18.94 13.22
CA GLY A 159 20.48 20.15 13.05
C GLY A 159 19.53 20.10 11.87
N ARG A 160 18.73 21.16 11.72
CA ARG A 160 17.74 21.27 10.64
C ARG A 160 18.42 21.29 9.28
N LYS A 161 18.15 20.28 8.45
CA LYS A 161 18.65 20.18 7.10
C LYS A 161 17.48 20.05 6.12
N GLU A 162 17.47 20.87 5.07
CA GLU A 162 16.51 20.70 3.99
C GLU A 162 16.77 19.41 3.24
N TRP A 163 15.71 18.70 2.94
CA TRP A 163 15.76 17.45 2.22
C TRP A 163 14.65 17.37 1.17
N ASN A 164 15.01 17.04 -0.05
CA ASN A 164 14.05 16.78 -1.11
C ASN A 164 13.41 15.41 -0.91
N GLN A 165 12.11 15.39 -0.70
CA GLN A 165 11.33 14.18 -0.54
C GLN A 165 10.42 13.97 -1.74
N LYS A 166 10.42 12.77 -2.30
CA LYS A 166 9.48 12.39 -3.36
C LYS A 166 8.13 12.02 -2.74
N TRP A 167 7.04 12.47 -3.36
CA TRP A 167 5.67 12.07 -3.01
C TRP A 167 5.53 10.56 -2.90
N TYR A 168 6.00 9.85 -3.93
CA TYR A 168 5.97 8.39 -3.97
C TYR A 168 6.67 7.78 -2.74
N THR A 169 7.92 8.13 -2.51
CA THR A 169 8.73 7.57 -1.40
C THR A 169 8.16 7.89 -0.01
N LEU A 170 7.51 9.04 0.14
CA LEU A 170 6.89 9.43 1.41
C LEU A 170 5.83 8.41 1.85
N TRP A 171 4.93 8.07 0.93
CA TRP A 171 3.81 7.15 1.17
C TRP A 171 4.22 5.69 1.15
N GLU A 172 5.20 5.34 0.33
CA GLU A 172 5.70 3.97 0.17
C GLU A 172 6.45 3.48 1.41
N SER A 173 7.35 4.31 1.93
CA SER A 173 8.32 3.83 2.89
C SER A 173 8.67 4.80 4.01
N THR A 174 8.67 6.12 3.77
CA THR A 174 9.20 7.06 4.76
C THR A 174 8.42 6.99 6.07
N PHE A 175 7.09 6.98 6.00
CA PHE A 175 6.26 6.90 7.21
C PHE A 175 6.37 5.55 7.89
N SER A 176 6.20 4.47 7.16
CA SER A 176 6.23 3.12 7.73
C SER A 176 7.60 2.71 8.27
N ASN A 177 8.70 3.22 7.70
CA ASN A 177 10.06 2.93 8.19
C ASN A 177 10.30 3.45 9.62
N ARG A 178 9.56 4.46 10.07
CA ARG A 178 9.65 4.96 11.46
C ARG A 178 9.17 3.95 12.49
N TYR A 179 8.33 3.01 12.08
CA TYR A 179 7.71 2.02 12.96
C TYR A 179 8.36 0.64 12.86
N THR A 180 9.40 0.47 12.05
CA THR A 180 10.11 -0.82 11.88
C THR A 180 10.88 -1.29 13.12
N ILE A 181 10.97 -0.45 14.16
CA ILE A 181 11.45 -0.86 15.51
C ILE A 181 10.43 -1.79 16.21
N PHE A 182 9.18 -1.79 15.77
CA PHE A 182 8.13 -2.68 16.24
C PHE A 182 7.96 -3.86 15.30
N THR A 183 7.28 -4.90 15.77
CA THR A 183 6.82 -5.96 14.87
C THR A 183 5.57 -5.51 14.10
N PRO A 184 5.28 -6.06 12.91
CA PRO A 184 4.01 -5.80 12.22
C PRO A 184 2.78 -6.12 13.05
N GLN A 185 2.85 -7.15 13.91
CA GLN A 185 1.77 -7.52 14.82
C GLN A 185 1.50 -6.41 15.86
N TYR A 186 2.56 -5.96 16.54
CA TYR A 186 2.43 -4.92 17.56
C TYR A 186 1.86 -3.62 16.96
N TYR A 187 2.37 -3.20 15.79
CA TYR A 187 1.88 -1.99 15.15
C TYR A 187 0.44 -2.14 14.61
N ALA A 188 0.03 -3.34 14.19
CA ALA A 188 -1.36 -3.62 13.83
C ALA A 188 -2.31 -3.49 15.02
N GLU A 189 -1.91 -3.98 16.20
CA GLU A 189 -2.68 -3.85 17.45
C GLU A 189 -2.81 -2.39 17.86
N ASP A 190 -1.74 -1.60 17.75
CA ASP A 190 -1.76 -0.17 18.04
C ASP A 190 -2.69 0.59 17.10
N ILE A 191 -2.64 0.29 15.79
CA ILE A 191 -3.58 0.85 14.82
C ILE A 191 -5.03 0.47 15.14
N ASP A 192 -5.29 -0.78 15.55
CA ASP A 192 -6.63 -1.23 15.91
C ASP A 192 -7.19 -0.48 17.13
N ILE A 193 -6.39 -0.33 18.18
CA ILE A 193 -6.78 0.45 19.36
C ILE A 193 -7.22 1.85 18.97
N TYR A 194 -6.49 2.48 18.06
CA TYR A 194 -6.76 3.83 17.58
C TYR A 194 -7.99 3.93 16.65
N ALA A 195 -8.20 2.92 15.78
CA ALA A 195 -9.15 3.01 14.66
C ALA A 195 -10.41 2.15 14.83
N ARG A 196 -10.48 1.23 15.81
CA ARG A 196 -11.59 0.26 15.94
C ARG A 196 -12.97 0.88 16.09
N ASP A 197 -13.08 2.04 16.71
CA ASP A 197 -14.36 2.75 16.85
C ASP A 197 -14.87 3.29 15.50
N LYS A 198 -13.99 3.40 14.50
CA LYS A 198 -14.28 3.78 13.12
C LYS A 198 -14.42 2.58 12.17
N LYS A 199 -14.24 1.36 12.65
CA LYS A 199 -14.25 0.14 11.83
C LYS A 199 -15.48 0.05 10.94
N ALA A 200 -16.67 0.26 11.49
CA ALA A 200 -17.94 0.20 10.76
C ALA A 200 -18.02 1.26 9.63
N GLU A 201 -17.44 2.45 9.85
CA GLU A 201 -17.35 3.50 8.85
C GLU A 201 -16.30 3.16 7.78
N TYR A 202 -15.10 2.75 8.21
CA TYR A 202 -13.97 2.47 7.32
C TYR A 202 -14.20 1.25 6.42
N SER A 203 -15.00 0.27 6.86
CA SER A 203 -15.31 -0.93 6.08
C SER A 203 -16.30 -0.70 4.93
N LYS A 204 -16.93 0.47 4.83
CA LYS A 204 -17.97 0.73 3.83
C LYS A 204 -17.43 0.88 2.42
N GLY A 205 -18.31 0.59 1.44
CA GLY A 205 -18.10 0.82 0.02
C GLY A 205 -17.45 -0.34 -0.70
N GLU A 206 -17.28 -0.17 -1.99
CA GLU A 206 -16.71 -1.12 -2.94
C GLU A 206 -15.38 -0.59 -3.49
N PRO A 207 -14.55 -1.40 -4.17
CA PRO A 207 -13.22 -0.98 -4.61
C PRO A 207 -13.16 0.34 -5.39
N ARG A 208 -14.07 0.58 -6.34
CA ARG A 208 -14.09 1.86 -7.08
C ARG A 208 -14.36 3.07 -6.18
N PHE A 209 -15.31 2.94 -5.25
CA PHE A 209 -15.58 3.97 -4.26
C PHE A 209 -14.35 4.22 -3.36
N TRP A 210 -13.58 3.17 -3.02
CA TRP A 210 -12.38 3.32 -2.20
C TRP A 210 -11.29 4.10 -2.93
N VAL A 211 -11.09 3.82 -4.23
CA VAL A 211 -10.13 4.56 -5.06
C VAL A 211 -10.54 6.02 -5.22
N GLU A 212 -11.81 6.31 -5.47
CA GLU A 212 -12.34 7.67 -5.59
C GLU A 212 -12.13 8.47 -4.28
N ASN A 213 -12.43 7.88 -3.13
CA ASN A 213 -12.15 8.51 -1.83
C ASN A 213 -10.64 8.74 -1.62
N GLY A 214 -9.80 7.80 -2.05
CA GLY A 214 -8.35 7.96 -2.04
C GLY A 214 -7.91 9.13 -2.92
N GLY A 215 -8.54 9.31 -4.09
CA GLY A 215 -8.29 10.45 -4.98
C GLY A 215 -8.57 11.80 -4.32
N GLU A 216 -9.67 11.92 -3.57
CA GLU A 216 -9.94 13.13 -2.78
C GLU A 216 -8.87 13.36 -1.71
N ASP A 217 -8.40 12.29 -1.04
CA ASP A 217 -7.32 12.37 -0.06
C ASP A 217 -6.00 12.80 -0.73
N VAL A 218 -5.70 12.32 -1.96
CA VAL A 218 -4.54 12.75 -2.76
C VAL A 218 -4.60 14.25 -3.04
N VAL A 219 -5.72 14.75 -3.55
CA VAL A 219 -5.87 16.19 -3.87
C VAL A 219 -5.65 17.04 -2.63
N ARG A 220 -6.25 16.67 -1.48
CA ARG A 220 -6.04 17.37 -0.22
C ARG A 220 -4.58 17.35 0.23
N ALA A 221 -3.93 16.21 0.14
CA ALA A 221 -2.54 16.04 0.54
C ALA A 221 -1.57 16.86 -0.33
N LEU A 222 -1.74 16.82 -1.65
CA LEU A 222 -0.90 17.59 -2.59
C LEU A 222 -1.07 19.10 -2.40
N LYS A 223 -2.29 19.57 -2.11
CA LYS A 223 -2.55 20.98 -1.81
C LYS A 223 -1.77 21.47 -0.59
N LEU A 224 -1.63 20.63 0.44
CA LEU A 224 -0.87 20.97 1.65
C LEU A 224 0.65 20.95 1.42
N LEU A 225 1.14 20.07 0.51
CA LEU A 225 2.57 19.91 0.24
C LEU A 225 3.09 20.86 -0.84
N ASN A 226 2.24 21.31 -1.76
CA ASN A 226 2.63 22.15 -2.89
C ASN A 226 2.66 23.64 -2.51
N THR A 227 3.50 23.99 -1.55
CA THR A 227 3.59 25.39 -1.04
C THR A 227 4.72 26.18 -1.69
N GLY A 228 5.56 25.56 -2.53
CA GLY A 228 6.78 26.16 -3.09
C GLY A 228 7.88 26.47 -2.06
N ALA A 229 7.57 26.34 -0.77
CA ALA A 229 8.46 26.53 0.37
C ALA A 229 8.83 25.18 1.00
N VAL A 230 9.67 25.22 2.03
CA VAL A 230 9.92 24.06 2.89
C VAL A 230 8.63 23.72 3.65
N VAL A 231 8.17 22.49 3.51
CA VAL A 231 6.93 22.04 4.17
C VAL A 231 7.12 21.99 5.67
N PRO A 232 6.25 22.61 6.46
CA PRO A 232 6.34 22.58 7.92
C PRO A 232 6.23 21.15 8.47
N THR A 233 6.98 20.84 9.52
CA THR A 233 6.96 19.54 10.22
C THR A 233 5.52 19.12 10.60
N GLN A 234 4.70 20.06 11.06
CA GLN A 234 3.29 19.77 11.39
C GLN A 234 2.50 19.22 10.22
N VAL A 235 2.75 19.68 8.99
CA VAL A 235 2.11 19.16 7.79
C VAL A 235 2.58 17.73 7.52
N VAL A 236 3.87 17.45 7.68
CA VAL A 236 4.43 16.09 7.53
C VAL A 236 3.80 15.12 8.53
N LEU A 237 3.68 15.52 9.81
CA LEU A 237 3.03 14.72 10.85
C LEU A 237 1.54 14.46 10.55
N THR A 238 0.84 15.44 9.97
CA THR A 238 -0.54 15.26 9.53
C THR A 238 -0.64 14.18 8.43
N HIS A 239 0.32 14.15 7.52
CA HIS A 239 0.37 13.11 6.49
C HIS A 239 0.73 11.74 7.05
N GLU A 240 1.62 11.66 8.03
CA GLU A 240 1.94 10.42 8.74
C GLU A 240 0.70 9.84 9.43
N PHE A 241 -0.07 10.69 10.09
CA PHE A 241 -1.34 10.30 10.68
C PHE A 241 -2.35 9.81 9.63
N ASN A 242 -2.46 10.50 8.49
CA ASN A 242 -3.29 10.06 7.39
C ASN A 242 -2.82 8.73 6.79
N HIS A 243 -1.52 8.48 6.74
CA HIS A 243 -0.95 7.21 6.31
C HIS A 243 -1.43 6.05 7.22
N THR A 244 -1.35 6.21 8.54
CA THR A 244 -1.87 5.24 9.51
C THR A 244 -3.36 4.99 9.33
N LYS A 245 -4.15 6.06 9.09
CA LYS A 245 -5.58 5.96 8.76
C LYS A 245 -5.83 5.18 7.47
N CYS A 246 -5.01 5.37 6.44
CA CYS A 246 -5.09 4.60 5.19
C CYS A 246 -4.81 3.11 5.43
N MET A 247 -3.83 2.78 6.27
CA MET A 247 -3.56 1.39 6.66
C MET A 247 -4.74 0.75 7.40
N ALA A 248 -5.39 1.46 8.32
CA ALA A 248 -6.59 0.98 9.01
C ALA A 248 -7.74 0.74 8.04
N LYS A 249 -8.01 1.70 7.12
CA LYS A 249 -9.03 1.53 6.07
C LYS A 249 -8.73 0.32 5.19
N ALA A 250 -7.50 0.14 4.75
CA ALA A 250 -7.06 -1.00 3.94
C ALA A 250 -7.39 -2.33 4.64
N ALA A 251 -7.01 -2.46 5.91
CA ALA A 251 -7.20 -3.68 6.66
C ALA A 251 -8.68 -4.01 6.91
N TYR A 252 -9.48 -3.05 7.35
CA TYR A 252 -10.89 -3.27 7.63
C TYR A 252 -11.71 -3.54 6.37
N ARG A 253 -11.39 -2.87 5.25
CA ARG A 253 -12.01 -3.11 3.94
C ARG A 253 -11.64 -4.47 3.38
N LEU A 254 -10.37 -4.86 3.46
CA LEU A 254 -9.93 -6.20 3.04
C LEU A 254 -10.60 -7.28 3.88
N ALA A 255 -10.67 -7.12 5.20
CA ALA A 255 -11.36 -8.08 6.07
C ALA A 255 -12.86 -8.17 5.75
N ALA A 256 -13.53 -7.04 5.56
CA ALA A 256 -14.94 -7.01 5.20
C ALA A 256 -15.21 -7.68 3.85
N LEU A 257 -14.39 -7.38 2.84
CA LEU A 257 -14.48 -7.97 1.50
C LEU A 257 -14.26 -9.50 1.56
N LEU A 258 -13.23 -9.97 2.25
CA LEU A 258 -12.97 -11.41 2.38
C LEU A 258 -14.08 -12.11 3.16
N ASN A 259 -14.59 -11.49 4.25
CA ASN A 259 -15.73 -12.04 5.00
C ASN A 259 -17.01 -12.12 4.15
N ASP A 260 -17.21 -11.21 3.19
CA ASP A 260 -18.33 -11.27 2.25
C ASP A 260 -18.14 -12.36 1.17
N ILE A 261 -16.93 -12.49 0.63
CA ILE A 261 -16.61 -13.50 -0.39
C ILE A 261 -16.75 -14.93 0.15
N PHE A 262 -16.35 -15.16 1.40
CA PHE A 262 -16.28 -16.49 2.02
C PHE A 262 -17.43 -16.78 3.01
N LYS A 263 -18.50 -15.99 2.95
CA LYS A 263 -19.70 -16.22 3.80
C LYS A 263 -20.44 -17.53 3.50
#